data_45a116903b10052c3bd8ded5d1072af0
#
_entry.id   45a116903b10052c3bd8ded5d1072af0
#
_cell.length_a   1.000
_cell.length_b   1.000
_cell.length_c   1.000
_cell.angle_alpha   90.00
_cell.angle_beta   90.00
_cell.angle_gamma   90.00
#
_symmetry.space_group_name_H-M   'P 1'
#
loop_
_entity.id
_entity.type
_entity.pdbx_description
1 polymer ?
#
loop_
_entity_poly.entity_id
_entity_poly.type
_entity_poly.pdbx_seq_one_letter_code
_entity_poly.pdbx_strand_id
1 'polypeptide(L)'
;MILIVVLIAVTSGLFLLNLNYKYWKKRGVPGPKPTFFVGNLADNFLVKKSLSDLYAEIYQKFQDSRLVGIFKANTPVLIIRDPELIKDITVKSFQHFHDNDLFLDKNIDPLLGRNPFFLKGEEWRSTRALLTPGFTSGKMKWVYPSLEEVSRDLVTYIDKHQETTSFKAKELCMRFTLNSVGACAFGLDAKCFEEDNPEFKQIGDRFLVPEGFQAVKAFLIRMIPVLRKMVSFRITPKDVEEKLTNIVRQTLRYREDNNIVRNDFMHILYQMTKTNSDFKEVDATAHAAGFFVEGYETSSVVMHFLLYELAANRRVQLKLRQEIDKAFDENDNTLPYEELQKLVYLDAAFNEALRLHPPVGSLRKVCTKAYTYTPKEDEMIKSFIIEEGMIVILSLYGLHRDPKYFTDPDCFKPERFLDAKKDSFKYVFMPFGEGQRACLGQRFGSLQVKIGVAYIIRNFEISVNGNTQLPIKYDPVYILTLPKEPVWLDFKKIR
;
A
#
# COMPACT_ATOMS: atom_id res chain seq x y z
N MET A 1 -9.44 18.06 49.53
CA MET A 1 -9.22 19.06 48.46
C MET A 1 -8.72 18.42 47.16
N ILE A 2 -7.60 17.68 47.15
CA ILE A 2 -7.04 17.04 45.90
C ILE A 2 -8.05 16.09 45.25
N LEU A 3 -8.74 15.25 46.00
CA LEU A 3 -9.73 14.29 45.46
C LEU A 3 -10.91 14.99 44.76
N ILE A 4 -11.35 16.11 45.27
CA ILE A 4 -12.42 16.95 44.69
C ILE A 4 -11.95 17.58 43.37
N VAL A 5 -10.72 18.11 43.35
CA VAL A 5 -10.13 18.69 42.14
C VAL A 5 -9.96 17.62 41.03
N VAL A 6 -9.48 16.42 41.40
CA VAL A 6 -9.36 15.29 40.49
C VAL A 6 -10.74 14.87 39.96
N LEU A 7 -11.75 14.77 40.84
CA LEU A 7 -13.09 14.42 40.43
C LEU A 7 -13.71 15.46 39.49
N ILE A 8 -13.52 16.77 39.76
CA ILE A 8 -13.98 17.86 38.90
C ILE A 8 -13.25 17.80 37.55
N ALA A 9 -11.94 17.58 37.53
CA ALA A 9 -11.17 17.46 36.30
C ALA A 9 -11.63 16.26 35.45
N VAL A 10 -11.83 15.10 36.07
CA VAL A 10 -12.35 13.90 35.42
C VAL A 10 -13.77 14.12 34.87
N THR A 11 -14.68 14.64 35.69
CA THR A 11 -16.09 14.88 35.27
C THR A 11 -16.17 15.94 34.15
N SER A 12 -15.37 17.00 34.24
CA SER A 12 -15.28 18.02 33.18
C SER A 12 -14.70 17.43 31.89
N GLY A 13 -13.65 16.63 32.00
CA GLY A 13 -13.05 15.89 30.82
C GLY A 13 -14.10 14.95 30.20
N LEU A 14 -14.83 14.18 30.98
CA LEU A 14 -15.89 13.30 30.50
C LEU A 14 -17.04 14.08 29.83
N PHE A 15 -17.41 15.22 30.40
CA PHE A 15 -18.43 16.11 29.83
C PHE A 15 -18.00 16.69 28.48
N LEU A 16 -16.76 17.19 28.39
CA LEU A 16 -16.17 17.71 27.11
C LEU A 16 -16.10 16.65 26.03
N LEU A 17 -15.69 15.41 26.38
CA LEU A 17 -15.71 14.28 25.45
C LEU A 17 -17.10 14.00 24.91
N ASN A 18 -18.13 14.00 25.80
CA ASN A 18 -19.49 13.75 25.39
C ASN A 18 -20.07 14.88 24.50
N LEU A 19 -19.65 16.12 24.70
CA LEU A 19 -20.06 17.23 23.84
C LEU A 19 -19.51 17.05 22.44
N ASN A 20 -18.28 16.58 22.31
CA ASN A 20 -17.64 16.37 21.01
C ASN A 20 -18.33 15.24 20.21
N TYR A 21 -18.81 14.19 20.88
CA TYR A 21 -19.56 13.11 20.21
C TYR A 21 -20.90 13.55 19.60
N LYS A 22 -21.39 14.77 19.89
CA LYS A 22 -22.55 15.37 19.25
C LYS A 22 -22.22 16.09 17.95
N TYR A 23 -20.94 16.16 17.55
CA TYR A 23 -20.44 16.92 16.40
C TYR A 23 -21.18 16.56 15.10
N TRP A 24 -21.24 15.28 14.75
CA TRP A 24 -21.90 14.81 13.53
C TRP A 24 -23.42 14.93 13.61
N LYS A 25 -24.00 14.59 14.75
CA LYS A 25 -25.47 14.73 14.96
C LYS A 25 -25.95 16.17 14.73
N LYS A 26 -25.20 17.16 15.19
CA LYS A 26 -25.56 18.58 15.00
C LYS A 26 -25.56 19.00 13.53
N ARG A 27 -24.78 18.31 12.69
CA ARG A 27 -24.66 18.56 11.24
C ARG A 27 -25.58 17.68 10.39
N GLY A 28 -26.34 16.79 11.01
CA GLY A 28 -27.19 15.81 10.32
C GLY A 28 -26.39 14.71 9.61
N VAL A 29 -25.06 14.59 9.87
CA VAL A 29 -24.21 13.58 9.25
C VAL A 29 -24.46 12.24 9.95
N PRO A 30 -24.86 11.18 9.22
CA PRO A 30 -25.07 9.86 9.78
C PRO A 30 -23.75 9.20 10.20
N GLY A 31 -23.85 8.30 11.18
CA GLY A 31 -22.68 7.57 11.63
C GLY A 31 -22.98 6.62 12.79
N PRO A 32 -22.11 5.66 13.07
CA PRO A 32 -22.27 4.74 14.17
C PRO A 32 -22.10 5.46 15.51
N LYS A 33 -22.80 4.97 16.53
CA LYS A 33 -22.64 5.49 17.89
C LYS A 33 -21.19 5.24 18.37
N PRO A 34 -20.48 6.29 18.83
CA PRO A 34 -19.10 6.12 19.30
C PRO A 34 -19.07 5.42 20.67
N THR A 35 -18.04 4.60 20.86
CA THR A 35 -17.69 4.04 22.17
C THR A 35 -16.89 5.07 22.97
N PHE A 36 -17.15 5.17 24.24
CA PHE A 36 -16.49 6.11 25.12
C PHE A 36 -14.96 5.94 25.08
N PHE A 37 -14.17 7.00 25.06
CA PHE A 37 -12.71 7.12 24.89
C PHE A 37 -12.14 6.70 23.53
N VAL A 38 -12.57 5.60 22.93
CA VAL A 38 -11.97 5.03 21.71
C VAL A 38 -12.71 5.41 20.42
N GLY A 39 -13.87 6.06 20.57
CA GLY A 39 -14.70 6.44 19.42
C GLY A 39 -15.25 5.20 18.70
N ASN A 40 -15.14 5.17 17.38
CA ASN A 40 -15.61 4.05 16.56
C ASN A 40 -14.52 3.01 16.25
N LEU A 41 -13.36 3.10 16.90
CA LEU A 41 -12.21 2.21 16.65
C LEU A 41 -12.05 1.11 17.73
N ALA A 42 -13.07 0.83 18.52
CA ALA A 42 -13.00 -0.11 19.65
C ALA A 42 -12.49 -1.51 19.26
N ASP A 43 -12.99 -2.08 18.16
CA ASP A 43 -12.58 -3.41 17.69
C ASP A 43 -11.12 -3.45 17.19
N ASN A 44 -10.63 -2.35 16.62
CA ASN A 44 -9.21 -2.26 16.25
C ASN A 44 -8.33 -2.01 17.48
N PHE A 45 -8.78 -1.19 18.43
CA PHE A 45 -8.08 -0.99 19.69
C PHE A 45 -7.92 -2.30 20.48
N LEU A 46 -8.93 -3.16 20.45
CA LEU A 46 -8.91 -4.49 21.07
C LEU A 46 -8.23 -5.57 20.21
N VAL A 47 -7.58 -5.18 19.12
CA VAL A 47 -6.86 -6.08 18.19
C VAL A 47 -7.77 -7.19 17.60
N LYS A 48 -9.07 -6.91 17.47
CA LYS A 48 -10.05 -7.87 16.92
C LYS A 48 -10.19 -7.75 15.41
N LYS A 49 -10.09 -6.52 14.86
CA LYS A 49 -10.28 -6.21 13.45
C LYS A 49 -9.21 -5.26 12.94
N SER A 50 -8.83 -5.42 11.67
CA SER A 50 -8.01 -4.44 10.98
C SER A 50 -8.76 -3.11 10.81
N LEU A 51 -8.05 -1.99 10.59
CA LEU A 51 -8.70 -0.72 10.25
C LEU A 51 -9.43 -0.80 8.91
N SER A 52 -8.91 -1.60 7.97
CA SER A 52 -9.52 -1.79 6.66
C SER A 52 -10.89 -2.45 6.78
N ASP A 53 -10.98 -3.55 7.56
CA ASP A 53 -12.25 -4.22 7.84
C ASP A 53 -13.25 -3.31 8.55
N LEU A 54 -12.78 -2.59 9.58
CA LEU A 54 -13.63 -1.71 10.36
C LEU A 54 -14.22 -0.57 9.53
N TYR A 55 -13.38 0.08 8.67
CA TYR A 55 -13.89 1.13 7.80
C TYR A 55 -14.80 0.58 6.70
N ALA A 56 -14.54 -0.63 6.20
CA ALA A 56 -15.42 -1.27 5.22
C ALA A 56 -16.79 -1.64 5.82
N GLU A 57 -16.82 -2.18 7.03
CA GLU A 57 -18.09 -2.45 7.74
C GLU A 57 -18.91 -1.17 7.97
N ILE A 58 -18.25 -0.09 8.40
CA ILE A 58 -18.92 1.21 8.55
C ILE A 58 -19.40 1.72 7.20
N TYR A 59 -18.57 1.63 6.16
CA TYR A 59 -18.91 2.00 4.79
C TYR A 59 -20.18 1.27 4.33
N GLN A 60 -20.26 -0.04 4.51
CA GLN A 60 -21.39 -0.85 4.05
C GLN A 60 -22.67 -0.65 4.88
N LYS A 61 -22.53 -0.33 6.16
CA LYS A 61 -23.70 -0.11 7.05
C LYS A 61 -24.52 1.12 6.67
N PHE A 62 -23.93 2.11 5.98
CA PHE A 62 -24.60 3.39 5.65
C PHE A 62 -24.74 3.57 4.14
N GLN A 63 -25.34 2.60 3.45
CA GLN A 63 -25.40 2.52 1.97
C GLN A 63 -26.08 3.72 1.31
N ASP A 64 -27.06 4.33 1.96
CA ASP A 64 -27.83 5.44 1.44
C ASP A 64 -27.16 6.82 1.63
N SER A 65 -25.97 6.84 2.26
CA SER A 65 -25.27 8.09 2.57
C SER A 65 -24.03 8.28 1.72
N ARG A 66 -23.79 9.50 1.23
CA ARG A 66 -22.59 9.86 0.47
C ARG A 66 -21.33 9.93 1.33
N LEU A 67 -21.51 10.20 2.63
CA LEU A 67 -20.44 10.27 3.62
C LEU A 67 -20.96 9.84 5.01
N VAL A 68 -20.03 9.40 5.86
CA VAL A 68 -20.33 8.89 7.20
C VAL A 68 -19.40 9.56 8.21
N GLY A 69 -19.98 10.09 9.28
CA GLY A 69 -19.22 10.69 10.39
C GLY A 69 -18.83 9.64 11.42
N ILE A 70 -17.54 9.56 11.73
CA ILE A 70 -17.00 8.68 12.77
C ILE A 70 -16.10 9.47 13.73
N PHE A 71 -15.64 8.80 14.78
CA PHE A 71 -14.69 9.37 15.73
C PHE A 71 -13.47 8.45 15.89
N LYS A 72 -12.27 9.02 15.76
CA LYS A 72 -11.01 8.41 16.23
C LYS A 72 -10.73 8.96 17.62
N ALA A 73 -10.84 8.13 18.64
CA ALA A 73 -11.01 8.61 20.01
C ALA A 73 -12.15 9.65 20.07
N ASN A 74 -11.86 10.90 20.37
CA ASN A 74 -12.84 11.99 20.35
C ASN A 74 -12.73 12.93 19.13
N THR A 75 -11.81 12.64 18.19
CA THR A 75 -11.59 13.46 17.00
C THR A 75 -12.59 13.10 15.91
N PRO A 76 -13.40 14.05 15.40
CA PRO A 76 -14.31 13.79 14.30
C PRO A 76 -13.54 13.51 13.01
N VAL A 77 -14.01 12.53 12.26
CA VAL A 77 -13.43 12.05 11.00
C VAL A 77 -14.55 11.71 10.03
N LEU A 78 -14.33 11.88 8.73
CA LEU A 78 -15.27 11.54 7.67
C LEU A 78 -14.82 10.29 6.91
N ILE A 79 -15.74 9.37 6.65
CA ILE A 79 -15.59 8.33 5.62
C ILE A 79 -16.40 8.77 4.40
N ILE A 80 -15.75 8.86 3.24
CA ILE A 80 -16.39 9.23 1.99
C ILE A 80 -16.77 7.96 1.22
N ARG A 81 -18.02 7.91 0.74
CA ARG A 81 -18.58 6.77 0.01
C ARG A 81 -18.89 7.11 -1.45
N ASP A 82 -19.28 8.34 -1.72
CA ASP A 82 -19.71 8.78 -3.03
C ASP A 82 -18.54 9.02 -3.99
N PRO A 83 -18.51 8.39 -5.20
CA PRO A 83 -17.40 8.54 -6.15
C PRO A 83 -17.25 9.97 -6.69
N GLU A 84 -18.34 10.76 -6.79
CA GLU A 84 -18.25 12.15 -7.22
C GLU A 84 -17.54 13.00 -6.16
N LEU A 85 -17.84 12.75 -4.87
CA LEU A 85 -17.15 13.43 -3.77
C LEU A 85 -15.70 12.95 -3.64
N ILE A 86 -15.42 11.66 -3.90
CA ILE A 86 -14.05 11.14 -3.99
C ILE A 86 -13.28 11.88 -5.10
N LYS A 87 -13.87 12.00 -6.29
CA LYS A 87 -13.29 12.77 -7.41
C LYS A 87 -13.03 14.22 -7.03
N ASP A 88 -13.97 14.83 -6.33
CA ASP A 88 -13.82 16.21 -5.90
C ASP A 88 -12.62 16.36 -4.94
N ILE A 89 -12.54 15.54 -3.90
CA ILE A 89 -11.47 15.56 -2.89
C ILE A 89 -10.10 15.23 -3.49
N THR A 90 -10.01 14.23 -4.40
CA THR A 90 -8.72 13.75 -4.89
C THR A 90 -8.20 14.50 -6.10
N VAL A 91 -9.09 15.17 -6.88
CA VAL A 91 -8.74 15.80 -8.16
C VAL A 91 -9.17 17.27 -8.20
N LYS A 92 -10.47 17.57 -8.11
CA LYS A 92 -10.98 18.94 -8.37
C LYS A 92 -10.58 19.91 -7.27
N SER A 93 -10.80 19.52 -6.02
CA SER A 93 -10.51 20.31 -4.82
C SER A 93 -9.21 19.86 -4.13
N PHE A 94 -8.27 19.33 -4.90
CA PHE A 94 -6.99 18.80 -4.40
C PHE A 94 -6.24 19.78 -3.49
N GLN A 95 -6.31 21.06 -3.80
CA GLN A 95 -5.71 22.13 -2.97
C GLN A 95 -6.23 22.19 -1.53
N HIS A 96 -7.41 21.60 -1.25
CA HIS A 96 -8.00 21.50 0.08
C HIS A 96 -7.65 20.19 0.79
N PHE A 97 -7.09 19.18 0.08
CA PHE A 97 -6.87 17.82 0.59
C PHE A 97 -5.53 17.21 0.12
N HIS A 98 -4.54 18.07 -0.15
CA HIS A 98 -3.28 17.62 -0.77
C HIS A 98 -2.40 16.75 0.15
N ASP A 99 -2.60 16.73 1.47
CA ASP A 99 -1.76 16.00 2.39
C ASP A 99 -2.39 14.68 2.84
N ASN A 100 -1.52 13.67 3.05
CA ASN A 100 -1.91 12.43 3.70
C ASN A 100 -1.99 12.61 5.22
N ASP A 101 -2.87 11.82 5.88
CA ASP A 101 -2.96 11.77 7.35
C ASP A 101 -1.81 10.93 7.94
N LEU A 102 -0.58 11.26 7.54
CA LEU A 102 0.66 10.67 8.06
C LEU A 102 1.71 11.78 8.12
N PHE A 103 2.50 11.78 9.16
CA PHE A 103 3.59 12.73 9.36
C PHE A 103 4.74 12.04 10.11
N LEU A 104 5.95 12.20 9.60
CA LEU A 104 7.18 11.85 10.27
C LEU A 104 8.12 13.03 10.18
N ASP A 105 8.73 13.39 11.31
CA ASP A 105 9.74 14.43 11.34
C ASP A 105 11.05 13.89 10.76
N LYS A 106 11.52 14.51 9.68
CA LYS A 106 12.78 14.16 9.00
C LYS A 106 14.03 14.31 9.86
N ASN A 107 13.96 15.05 10.98
CA ASN A 107 15.06 15.16 11.94
C ASN A 107 15.09 13.97 12.91
N ILE A 108 13.96 13.25 13.05
CA ILE A 108 13.81 12.09 13.94
C ILE A 108 13.92 10.80 13.16
N ASP A 109 13.27 10.73 11.99
CA ASP A 109 13.38 9.63 11.04
C ASP A 109 13.89 10.17 9.69
N PRO A 110 15.21 10.21 9.47
CA PRO A 110 15.80 10.84 8.30
C PRO A 110 15.42 10.18 6.98
N LEU A 111 15.13 8.88 6.99
CA LEU A 111 14.79 8.14 5.77
C LEU A 111 13.31 8.31 5.42
N LEU A 112 12.40 7.85 6.28
CA LEU A 112 10.97 7.93 5.99
C LEU A 112 10.41 9.35 6.07
N GLY A 113 10.96 10.21 6.93
CA GLY A 113 10.54 11.62 7.02
C GLY A 113 10.76 12.42 5.74
N ARG A 114 11.70 11.99 4.86
CA ARG A 114 11.93 12.57 3.52
C ARG A 114 11.17 11.86 2.39
N ASN A 115 10.47 10.79 2.71
CA ASN A 115 9.71 10.05 1.71
C ASN A 115 8.46 10.85 1.28
N PRO A 116 8.14 10.96 -0.02
CA PRO A 116 6.97 11.68 -0.54
C PRO A 116 5.64 11.28 0.09
N PHE A 117 5.53 10.05 0.60
CA PHE A 117 4.30 9.60 1.26
C PHE A 117 4.02 10.36 2.57
N PHE A 118 5.06 10.77 3.29
CA PHE A 118 4.97 11.50 4.56
C PHE A 118 5.12 13.01 4.41
N LEU A 119 5.80 13.47 3.34
CA LEU A 119 6.00 14.89 3.06
C LEU A 119 4.69 15.63 2.80
N LYS A 120 4.67 16.92 3.13
CA LYS A 120 3.50 17.80 3.04
C LYS A 120 3.74 19.02 2.16
N GLY A 121 2.65 19.61 1.67
CA GLY A 121 2.63 20.88 0.99
C GLY A 121 3.63 20.99 -0.16
N GLU A 122 4.41 22.07 -0.18
CA GLU A 122 5.36 22.38 -1.25
C GLU A 122 6.58 21.44 -1.24
N GLU A 123 7.01 20.99 -0.06
CA GLU A 123 8.11 20.02 0.06
C GLU A 123 7.76 18.68 -0.59
N TRP A 124 6.51 18.22 -0.45
CA TRP A 124 6.02 17.08 -1.19
C TRP A 124 6.01 17.34 -2.70
N ARG A 125 5.50 18.50 -3.13
CA ARG A 125 5.35 18.83 -4.56
C ARG A 125 6.71 18.83 -5.26
N SER A 126 7.70 19.49 -4.69
CA SER A 126 9.05 19.56 -5.24
C SER A 126 9.71 18.18 -5.28
N THR A 127 9.64 17.40 -4.20
CA THR A 127 10.19 16.04 -4.15
C THR A 127 9.48 15.11 -5.15
N ARG A 128 8.16 15.20 -5.26
CA ARG A 128 7.38 14.41 -6.23
C ARG A 128 7.78 14.73 -7.67
N ALA A 129 7.95 16.00 -8.01
CA ALA A 129 8.39 16.44 -9.33
C ALA A 129 9.80 15.91 -9.65
N LEU A 130 10.70 15.94 -8.67
CA LEU A 130 12.07 15.44 -8.78
C LEU A 130 12.13 13.93 -9.09
N LEU A 131 11.29 13.12 -8.44
CA LEU A 131 11.33 11.66 -8.56
C LEU A 131 10.52 11.11 -9.75
N THR A 132 9.50 11.84 -10.22
CA THR A 132 8.59 11.37 -11.28
C THR A 132 9.31 10.90 -12.57
N PRO A 133 10.37 11.55 -13.07
CA PRO A 133 11.10 11.10 -14.26
C PRO A 133 11.68 9.69 -14.14
N GLY A 134 11.95 9.20 -12.92
CA GLY A 134 12.45 7.85 -12.66
C GLY A 134 11.45 6.72 -12.95
N PHE A 135 10.15 7.04 -13.08
CA PHE A 135 9.06 6.06 -13.20
C PHE A 135 8.32 6.13 -14.55
N THR A 136 8.97 6.67 -15.57
CA THR A 136 8.41 6.71 -16.94
C THR A 136 8.40 5.31 -17.58
N SER A 137 7.55 5.12 -18.61
CA SER A 137 7.49 3.85 -19.36
C SER A 137 8.82 3.47 -19.98
N GLY A 138 9.61 4.45 -20.46
CA GLY A 138 10.96 4.21 -20.97
C GLY A 138 11.91 3.67 -19.91
N LYS A 139 11.82 4.19 -18.65
CA LYS A 139 12.61 3.67 -17.53
C LYS A 139 12.15 2.25 -17.12
N MET A 140 10.86 1.96 -17.19
CA MET A 140 10.34 0.60 -16.96
C MET A 140 10.88 -0.41 -17.98
N LYS A 141 10.96 -0.02 -19.25
CA LYS A 141 11.58 -0.87 -20.28
C LYS A 141 13.07 -1.12 -20.02
N TRP A 142 13.78 -0.16 -19.42
CA TRP A 142 15.20 -0.34 -19.09
C TRP A 142 15.43 -1.34 -17.96
N VAL A 143 14.59 -1.36 -16.93
CA VAL A 143 14.72 -2.28 -15.79
C VAL A 143 14.13 -3.66 -16.07
N TYR A 144 13.36 -3.80 -17.15
CA TYR A 144 12.67 -5.02 -17.49
C TYR A 144 13.56 -6.26 -17.62
N PRO A 145 14.72 -6.22 -18.30
CA PRO A 145 15.62 -7.37 -18.40
C PRO A 145 16.03 -7.93 -17.03
N SER A 146 16.31 -7.05 -16.06
CA SER A 146 16.64 -7.47 -14.68
C SER A 146 15.43 -8.14 -13.98
N LEU A 147 14.20 -7.65 -14.20
CA LEU A 147 13.01 -8.30 -13.67
C LEU A 147 12.77 -9.67 -14.30
N GLU A 148 13.04 -9.81 -15.59
CA GLU A 148 12.93 -11.08 -16.28
C GLU A 148 13.94 -12.11 -15.77
N GLU A 149 15.20 -11.70 -15.56
CA GLU A 149 16.25 -12.53 -14.97
C GLU A 149 15.84 -13.02 -13.58
N VAL A 150 15.42 -12.13 -12.67
CA VAL A 150 14.95 -12.47 -11.34
C VAL A 150 13.72 -13.39 -11.40
N SER A 151 12.88 -13.29 -12.43
CA SER A 151 11.72 -14.18 -12.61
C SER A 151 12.13 -15.60 -13.03
N ARG A 152 13.21 -15.75 -13.82
CA ARG A 152 13.82 -17.05 -14.12
C ARG A 152 14.45 -17.67 -12.89
N ASP A 153 15.12 -16.87 -12.06
CA ASP A 153 15.70 -17.32 -10.81
C ASP A 153 14.64 -17.79 -9.82
N LEU A 154 13.49 -17.10 -9.77
CA LEU A 154 12.33 -17.53 -8.97
C LEU A 154 11.82 -18.91 -9.39
N VAL A 155 11.70 -19.18 -10.71
CA VAL A 155 11.31 -20.51 -11.21
C VAL A 155 12.34 -21.56 -10.79
N THR A 156 13.62 -21.25 -10.96
CA THR A 156 14.73 -22.14 -10.55
C THR A 156 14.72 -22.40 -9.05
N TYR A 157 14.44 -21.38 -8.24
CA TYR A 157 14.32 -21.50 -6.78
C TYR A 157 13.18 -22.46 -6.39
N ILE A 158 11.98 -22.26 -6.97
CA ILE A 158 10.83 -23.14 -6.71
C ILE A 158 11.14 -24.57 -7.15
N ASP A 159 11.74 -24.75 -8.31
CA ASP A 159 12.10 -26.07 -8.85
C ASP A 159 13.10 -26.83 -7.99
N LYS A 160 14.13 -26.16 -7.47
CA LYS A 160 15.12 -26.77 -6.56
C LYS A 160 14.54 -27.20 -5.20
N HIS A 161 13.46 -26.57 -4.74
CA HIS A 161 12.87 -26.83 -3.44
C HIS A 161 11.61 -27.72 -3.51
N GLN A 162 11.46 -28.50 -4.60
CA GLN A 162 10.29 -29.37 -4.83
C GLN A 162 10.13 -30.50 -3.81
N GLU A 163 11.17 -30.87 -3.04
CA GLU A 163 11.05 -31.83 -1.92
C GLU A 163 10.13 -31.30 -0.81
N THR A 164 10.01 -29.99 -0.68
CA THR A 164 8.98 -29.31 0.11
C THR A 164 7.97 -28.70 -0.86
N THR A 165 6.94 -29.47 -1.24
CA THR A 165 5.94 -29.04 -2.24
C THR A 165 5.19 -27.78 -1.87
N SER A 166 5.31 -27.26 -0.65
CA SER A 166 4.52 -26.17 -0.11
C SER A 166 5.35 -24.99 0.32
N PHE A 167 4.97 -23.80 -0.14
CA PHE A 167 5.62 -22.55 0.24
C PHE A 167 4.64 -21.64 1.00
N LYS A 168 5.16 -20.91 1.98
CA LYS A 168 4.46 -19.72 2.50
C LYS A 168 4.45 -18.65 1.42
N ALA A 169 3.28 -18.40 0.84
CA ALA A 169 3.14 -17.53 -0.33
C ALA A 169 3.74 -16.13 -0.10
N LYS A 170 3.54 -15.52 1.09
CA LYS A 170 4.13 -14.20 1.40
C LYS A 170 5.65 -14.22 1.41
N GLU A 171 6.26 -15.26 1.96
CA GLU A 171 7.73 -15.38 2.02
C GLU A 171 8.34 -15.56 0.63
N LEU A 172 7.75 -16.44 -0.19
CA LEU A 172 8.18 -16.63 -1.58
C LEU A 172 8.09 -15.34 -2.40
N CYS A 173 6.95 -14.66 -2.31
CA CYS A 173 6.74 -13.39 -3.00
C CYS A 173 7.69 -12.29 -2.51
N MET A 174 7.99 -12.25 -1.20
CA MET A 174 8.93 -11.28 -0.63
C MET A 174 10.36 -11.53 -1.12
N ARG A 175 10.83 -12.79 -1.21
CA ARG A 175 12.14 -13.13 -1.79
C ARG A 175 12.27 -12.61 -3.23
N PHE A 176 11.23 -12.84 -4.05
CA PHE A 176 11.18 -12.35 -5.42
C PHE A 176 11.20 -10.81 -5.48
N THR A 177 10.38 -10.14 -4.69
CA THR A 177 10.27 -8.68 -4.76
C THR A 177 11.50 -7.98 -4.17
N LEU A 178 12.18 -8.56 -3.18
CA LEU A 178 13.47 -8.07 -2.68
C LEU A 178 14.58 -8.19 -3.72
N ASN A 179 14.71 -9.34 -4.41
CA ASN A 179 15.66 -9.49 -5.51
C ASN A 179 15.36 -8.51 -6.65
N SER A 180 14.09 -8.35 -7.00
CA SER A 180 13.67 -7.40 -8.03
C SER A 180 14.03 -5.95 -7.67
N VAL A 181 13.80 -5.53 -6.43
CA VAL A 181 14.17 -4.19 -5.95
C VAL A 181 15.69 -4.06 -5.86
N GLY A 182 16.41 -5.07 -5.38
CA GLY A 182 17.88 -5.11 -5.37
C GLY A 182 18.44 -4.85 -6.76
N ALA A 183 17.98 -5.60 -7.76
CA ALA A 183 18.44 -5.49 -9.13
C ALA A 183 18.05 -4.15 -9.79
N CYS A 184 16.78 -3.73 -9.69
CA CYS A 184 16.24 -2.58 -10.41
C CYS A 184 16.51 -1.23 -9.73
N ALA A 185 16.54 -1.19 -8.39
CA ALA A 185 16.79 0.05 -7.67
C ALA A 185 18.28 0.26 -7.40
N PHE A 186 18.95 -0.75 -6.86
CA PHE A 186 20.34 -0.65 -6.40
C PHE A 186 21.34 -1.16 -7.42
N GLY A 187 20.91 -1.99 -8.37
CA GLY A 187 21.79 -2.71 -9.29
C GLY A 187 22.65 -3.76 -8.58
N LEU A 188 22.12 -4.35 -7.53
CA LEU A 188 22.76 -5.34 -6.67
C LEU A 188 21.94 -6.63 -6.66
N ASP A 189 22.63 -7.76 -6.53
CA ASP A 189 22.00 -9.02 -6.22
C ASP A 189 21.65 -9.05 -4.70
N ALA A 190 20.37 -9.20 -4.38
CA ALA A 190 19.90 -9.27 -3.01
C ALA A 190 20.04 -10.67 -2.38
N LYS A 191 20.45 -11.68 -3.18
CA LYS A 191 20.72 -13.08 -2.79
C LYS A 191 19.58 -13.80 -2.04
N CYS A 192 18.35 -13.33 -2.23
CA CYS A 192 17.20 -13.87 -1.51
C CYS A 192 16.78 -15.27 -1.96
N PHE A 193 17.30 -15.77 -3.09
CA PHE A 193 17.10 -17.15 -3.55
C PHE A 193 18.28 -18.08 -3.21
N GLU A 194 19.42 -17.53 -2.80
CA GLU A 194 20.63 -18.28 -2.49
C GLU A 194 20.82 -18.48 -0.98
N GLU A 195 20.48 -17.45 -0.20
CA GLU A 195 20.67 -17.41 1.24
C GLU A 195 19.32 -17.41 1.98
N ASP A 196 19.25 -18.09 3.12
CA ASP A 196 18.04 -18.13 3.96
C ASP A 196 17.74 -16.75 4.58
N ASN A 197 18.77 -16.02 4.98
CA ASN A 197 18.65 -14.75 5.67
C ASN A 197 19.62 -13.66 5.13
N PRO A 198 19.52 -13.30 3.85
CA PRO A 198 20.39 -12.29 3.24
C PRO A 198 20.14 -10.89 3.84
N GLU A 199 21.12 -9.97 3.66
CA GLU A 199 21.07 -8.63 4.26
C GLU A 199 19.80 -7.86 3.87
N PHE A 200 19.39 -7.90 2.60
CA PHE A 200 18.18 -7.24 2.13
C PHE A 200 16.92 -7.78 2.81
N LYS A 201 16.85 -9.09 3.08
CA LYS A 201 15.74 -9.69 3.83
C LYS A 201 15.74 -9.23 5.28
N GLN A 202 16.91 -9.22 5.96
CA GLN A 202 17.02 -8.72 7.34
C GLN A 202 16.58 -7.25 7.46
N ILE A 203 16.93 -6.41 6.49
CA ILE A 203 16.48 -5.03 6.41
C ILE A 203 14.96 -4.98 6.22
N GLY A 204 14.43 -5.75 5.26
CA GLY A 204 13.00 -5.80 4.95
C GLY A 204 12.13 -6.23 6.13
N ASP A 205 12.49 -7.32 6.79
CA ASP A 205 11.75 -7.88 7.93
C ASP A 205 11.63 -6.89 9.09
N ARG A 206 12.59 -5.97 9.24
CA ARG A 206 12.64 -5.01 10.35
C ARG A 206 12.14 -3.61 10.01
N PHE A 207 12.12 -3.23 8.74
CA PHE A 207 11.91 -1.83 8.32
C PHE A 207 10.54 -1.27 8.75
N LEU A 208 9.45 -2.05 8.58
CA LEU A 208 8.08 -1.60 8.87
C LEU A 208 7.51 -2.16 10.18
N VAL A 209 8.32 -2.87 10.94
CA VAL A 209 7.89 -3.50 12.19
C VAL A 209 8.53 -2.77 13.38
N PRO A 210 7.86 -1.76 13.94
CA PRO A 210 8.37 -1.10 15.13
C PRO A 210 8.41 -2.08 16.31
N GLU A 211 9.53 -2.11 17.04
CA GLU A 211 9.76 -3.04 18.13
C GLU A 211 9.59 -2.37 19.51
N GLY A 212 9.22 -3.17 20.50
CA GLY A 212 9.18 -2.76 21.90
C GLY A 212 8.34 -1.50 22.15
N PHE A 213 8.91 -0.53 22.84
CA PHE A 213 8.21 0.71 23.20
C PHE A 213 7.81 1.57 21.97
N GLN A 214 8.52 1.46 20.86
CA GLN A 214 8.15 2.15 19.62
C GLN A 214 6.86 1.58 19.02
N ALA A 215 6.61 0.28 19.15
CA ALA A 215 5.34 -0.33 18.72
C ALA A 215 4.16 0.23 19.51
N VAL A 216 4.31 0.38 20.83
CA VAL A 216 3.29 0.99 21.68
C VAL A 216 3.05 2.45 21.30
N LYS A 217 4.13 3.23 21.07
CA LYS A 217 4.01 4.63 20.62
C LYS A 217 3.28 4.71 19.27
N ALA A 218 3.68 3.88 18.29
CA ALA A 218 3.07 3.84 16.97
C ALA A 218 1.57 3.57 17.07
N PHE A 219 1.20 2.57 17.86
CA PHE A 219 -0.19 2.23 18.11
C PHE A 219 -0.99 3.37 18.74
N LEU A 220 -0.47 4.01 19.79
CA LEU A 220 -1.12 5.13 20.46
C LEU A 220 -1.28 6.35 19.54
N ILE A 221 -0.25 6.71 18.79
CA ILE A 221 -0.26 7.82 17.81
C ILE A 221 -1.30 7.54 16.70
N ARG A 222 -1.42 6.28 16.27
CA ARG A 222 -2.42 5.87 15.27
C ARG A 222 -3.83 6.01 15.80
N MET A 223 -4.05 5.70 17.08
CA MET A 223 -5.39 5.73 17.73
C MET A 223 -5.80 7.13 18.14
N ILE A 224 -4.86 7.94 18.64
CA ILE A 224 -5.14 9.25 19.24
C ILE A 224 -4.39 10.33 18.43
N PRO A 225 -5.04 10.94 17.41
CA PRO A 225 -4.37 11.87 16.51
C PRO A 225 -3.68 13.06 17.19
N VAL A 226 -4.20 13.53 18.33
CA VAL A 226 -3.61 14.67 19.05
C VAL A 226 -2.20 14.39 19.58
N LEU A 227 -1.88 13.12 19.88
CA LEU A 227 -0.56 12.70 20.35
C LEU A 227 0.55 12.94 19.32
N ARG A 228 0.24 13.03 18.04
CA ARG A 228 1.22 13.31 16.97
C ARG A 228 1.94 14.64 17.15
N LYS A 229 1.28 15.61 17.77
CA LYS A 229 1.86 16.94 18.04
C LYS A 229 2.75 16.95 19.27
N MET A 230 2.64 15.93 20.14
CA MET A 230 3.27 15.90 21.47
C MET A 230 4.39 14.87 21.57
N VAL A 231 4.38 13.85 20.71
CA VAL A 231 5.29 12.69 20.83
C VAL A 231 6.10 12.53 19.56
N SER A 232 7.41 12.64 19.69
CA SER A 232 8.36 12.29 18.63
C SER A 232 8.32 10.81 18.36
N PHE A 233 8.25 10.44 17.08
CA PHE A 233 8.10 9.05 16.67
C PHE A 233 9.05 8.72 15.51
N ARG A 234 9.69 7.57 15.60
CA ARG A 234 10.55 6.99 14.56
C ARG A 234 10.05 5.60 14.20
N ILE A 235 9.93 5.32 12.91
CA ILE A 235 9.59 3.98 12.37
C ILE A 235 10.86 3.21 12.04
N THR A 236 11.78 3.85 11.30
CA THR A 236 13.02 3.21 10.83
C THR A 236 13.96 2.89 12.01
N PRO A 237 14.31 1.61 12.27
CA PRO A 237 15.33 1.28 13.26
C PRO A 237 16.70 1.89 12.88
N LYS A 238 17.50 2.29 13.88
CA LYS A 238 18.79 2.95 13.63
C LYS A 238 19.77 2.08 12.85
N ASP A 239 19.85 0.79 13.18
CA ASP A 239 20.71 -0.16 12.48
C ASP A 239 20.29 -0.37 11.03
N VAL A 240 18.99 -0.35 10.73
CA VAL A 240 18.46 -0.40 9.36
C VAL A 240 18.84 0.87 8.59
N GLU A 241 18.73 2.05 9.22
CA GLU A 241 19.20 3.30 8.63
C GLU A 241 20.68 3.26 8.31
N GLU A 242 21.52 2.80 9.23
CA GLU A 242 22.97 2.68 9.06
C GLU A 242 23.32 1.71 7.92
N LYS A 243 22.69 0.53 7.86
CA LYS A 243 22.88 -0.45 6.79
C LYS A 243 22.53 0.14 5.43
N LEU A 244 21.32 0.70 5.28
CA LEU A 244 20.88 1.30 4.01
C LEU A 244 21.78 2.49 3.60
N THR A 245 22.20 3.33 4.55
CA THR A 245 23.12 4.43 4.28
C THR A 245 24.45 3.91 3.77
N ASN A 246 24.97 2.85 4.34
CA ASN A 246 26.23 2.24 3.91
C ASN A 246 26.08 1.59 2.52
N ILE A 247 25.01 0.86 2.25
CA ILE A 247 24.75 0.28 0.92
C ILE A 247 24.69 1.37 -0.14
N VAL A 248 23.92 2.43 0.08
CA VAL A 248 23.78 3.54 -0.87
C VAL A 248 25.14 4.25 -1.08
N ARG A 249 25.84 4.61 0.01
CA ARG A 249 27.15 5.27 -0.05
C ARG A 249 28.18 4.44 -0.82
N GLN A 250 28.29 3.14 -0.51
CA GLN A 250 29.22 2.25 -1.18
C GLN A 250 28.87 2.10 -2.65
N THR A 251 27.59 1.94 -3.00
CA THR A 251 27.13 1.83 -4.38
C THR A 251 27.44 3.10 -5.17
N LEU A 252 27.17 4.28 -4.62
CA LEU A 252 27.42 5.55 -5.30
C LEU A 252 28.93 5.76 -5.52
N ARG A 253 29.77 5.51 -4.50
CA ARG A 253 31.24 5.61 -4.60
C ARG A 253 31.80 4.62 -5.62
N TYR A 254 31.41 3.36 -5.54
CA TYR A 254 31.86 2.33 -6.47
C TYR A 254 31.56 2.70 -7.94
N ARG A 255 30.39 3.28 -8.21
CA ARG A 255 30.03 3.76 -9.55
C ARG A 255 30.84 4.96 -10.00
N GLU A 256 31.10 5.89 -9.09
CA GLU A 256 31.93 7.07 -9.36
C GLU A 256 33.37 6.66 -9.68
N ASP A 257 33.99 5.86 -8.83
CA ASP A 257 35.38 5.43 -8.95
C ASP A 257 35.63 4.58 -10.22
N ASN A 258 34.63 3.84 -10.67
CA ASN A 258 34.73 2.94 -11.83
C ASN A 258 34.00 3.47 -13.07
N ASN A 259 33.48 4.70 -13.08
CA ASN A 259 32.73 5.31 -14.17
C ASN A 259 31.55 4.44 -14.68
N ILE A 260 30.83 3.77 -13.75
CA ILE A 260 29.75 2.84 -14.08
C ILE A 260 28.47 3.60 -14.34
N VAL A 261 27.90 3.42 -15.53
CA VAL A 261 26.58 3.89 -15.93
C VAL A 261 25.64 2.69 -16.04
N ARG A 262 24.59 2.65 -15.20
CA ARG A 262 23.57 1.60 -15.24
C ARG A 262 22.18 2.22 -15.44
N ASN A 263 21.28 1.43 -16.03
CA ASN A 263 19.88 1.84 -16.21
C ASN A 263 19.03 1.41 -15.01
N ASP A 264 19.28 2.05 -13.84
CA ASP A 264 18.56 1.78 -12.59
C ASP A 264 18.23 3.06 -11.85
N PHE A 265 17.44 2.94 -10.76
CA PHE A 265 17.01 4.09 -9.97
C PHE A 265 18.18 4.75 -9.23
N MET A 266 19.18 3.98 -8.78
CA MET A 266 20.37 4.51 -8.11
C MET A 266 21.16 5.45 -9.01
N HIS A 267 21.25 5.18 -10.33
CA HIS A 267 21.91 6.08 -11.26
C HIS A 267 21.19 7.44 -11.39
N ILE A 268 19.87 7.43 -11.32
CA ILE A 268 19.07 8.67 -11.31
C ILE A 268 19.39 9.47 -10.04
N LEU A 269 19.42 8.83 -8.89
CA LEU A 269 19.79 9.50 -7.62
C LEU A 269 21.22 10.02 -7.66
N TYR A 270 22.17 9.26 -8.23
CA TYR A 270 23.54 9.69 -8.43
C TYR A 270 23.62 10.96 -9.29
N GLN A 271 22.93 11.01 -10.41
CA GLN A 271 22.88 12.20 -11.24
C GLN A 271 22.31 13.41 -10.49
N MET A 272 21.27 13.21 -9.67
CA MET A 272 20.68 14.27 -8.84
C MET A 272 21.70 14.84 -7.83
N THR A 273 22.55 14.01 -7.22
CA THR A 273 23.61 14.50 -6.31
C THR A 273 24.69 15.32 -7.04
N LYS A 274 24.87 15.14 -8.35
CA LYS A 274 25.83 15.89 -9.15
C LYS A 274 25.27 17.19 -9.77
N THR A 275 23.97 17.21 -10.05
CA THR A 275 23.32 18.32 -10.77
C THR A 275 22.55 19.28 -9.87
N ASN A 276 22.21 18.88 -8.64
CA ASN A 276 21.46 19.68 -7.68
C ASN A 276 22.22 19.81 -6.35
N SER A 277 22.76 20.99 -6.07
CA SER A 277 23.54 21.29 -4.85
C SER A 277 22.76 21.10 -3.55
N ASP A 278 21.43 21.20 -3.60
CA ASP A 278 20.55 21.05 -2.44
C ASP A 278 20.20 19.58 -2.17
N PHE A 279 20.44 18.68 -3.13
CA PHE A 279 20.19 17.25 -3.02
C PHE A 279 21.44 16.53 -2.48
N LYS A 280 21.39 16.10 -1.24
CA LYS A 280 22.52 15.51 -0.51
C LYS A 280 22.47 13.98 -0.48
N GLU A 281 23.54 13.34 -0.02
CA GLU A 281 23.62 11.89 0.18
C GLU A 281 22.47 11.35 1.05
N VAL A 282 22.07 12.09 2.09
CA VAL A 282 20.94 11.69 2.95
C VAL A 282 19.61 11.66 2.18
N ASP A 283 19.42 12.55 1.20
CA ASP A 283 18.22 12.57 0.37
C ASP A 283 18.23 11.39 -0.61
N ALA A 284 19.39 11.11 -1.23
CA ALA A 284 19.57 9.93 -2.06
C ALA A 284 19.29 8.64 -1.27
N THR A 285 19.83 8.52 -0.06
CA THR A 285 19.58 7.37 0.83
C THR A 285 18.10 7.26 1.19
N ALA A 286 17.46 8.36 1.54
CA ALA A 286 16.03 8.37 1.90
C ALA A 286 15.14 7.93 0.74
N HIS A 287 15.44 8.37 -0.48
CA HIS A 287 14.66 7.99 -1.66
C HIS A 287 14.96 6.55 -2.11
N ALA A 288 16.21 6.09 -1.98
CA ALA A 288 16.55 4.68 -2.19
C ALA A 288 15.85 3.76 -1.17
N ALA A 289 15.84 4.14 0.12
CA ALA A 289 15.11 3.44 1.17
C ALA A 289 13.60 3.44 0.94
N GLY A 290 13.04 4.56 0.47
CA GLY A 290 11.63 4.66 0.07
C GLY A 290 11.30 3.71 -1.07
N PHE A 291 12.11 3.71 -2.14
CA PHE A 291 11.94 2.76 -3.24
C PHE A 291 12.06 1.31 -2.78
N PHE A 292 13.02 1.04 -1.90
CA PHE A 292 13.21 -0.29 -1.32
C PHE A 292 11.93 -0.76 -0.63
N VAL A 293 11.48 -0.06 0.41
CA VAL A 293 10.37 -0.53 1.26
C VAL A 293 9.03 -0.55 0.53
N GLU A 294 8.75 0.47 -0.27
CA GLU A 294 7.49 0.57 -1.01
C GLU A 294 7.45 -0.41 -2.19
N GLY A 295 8.61 -0.68 -2.82
CA GLY A 295 8.72 -1.54 -3.98
C GLY A 295 8.64 -3.04 -3.65
N TYR A 296 9.20 -3.50 -2.53
CA TYR A 296 9.13 -4.93 -2.21
C TYR A 296 7.86 -5.31 -1.44
N GLU A 297 7.49 -4.55 -0.40
CA GLU A 297 6.47 -4.99 0.54
C GLU A 297 5.07 -4.96 -0.06
N THR A 298 4.69 -3.86 -0.72
CA THR A 298 3.36 -3.76 -1.35
C THR A 298 3.20 -4.72 -2.51
N SER A 299 4.23 -4.87 -3.34
CA SER A 299 4.23 -5.80 -4.48
C SER A 299 4.16 -7.26 -4.04
N SER A 300 4.87 -7.64 -2.96
CA SER A 300 4.79 -9.00 -2.41
C SER A 300 3.41 -9.32 -1.86
N VAL A 301 2.71 -8.35 -1.26
CA VAL A 301 1.30 -8.50 -0.83
C VAL A 301 0.39 -8.74 -2.03
N VAL A 302 0.51 -7.96 -3.09
CA VAL A 302 -0.32 -8.13 -4.30
C VAL A 302 -0.05 -9.48 -4.96
N MET A 303 1.22 -9.84 -5.15
CA MET A 303 1.61 -11.12 -5.76
C MET A 303 1.12 -12.31 -4.93
N HIS A 304 1.26 -12.23 -3.61
CA HIS A 304 0.76 -13.23 -2.67
C HIS A 304 -0.74 -13.51 -2.85
N PHE A 305 -1.57 -12.46 -2.86
CA PHE A 305 -3.02 -12.62 -3.03
C PHE A 305 -3.41 -13.03 -4.45
N LEU A 306 -2.71 -12.54 -5.48
CA LEU A 306 -2.95 -12.98 -6.85
C LEU A 306 -2.66 -14.47 -7.01
N LEU A 307 -1.54 -14.98 -6.47
CA LEU A 307 -1.24 -16.41 -6.48
C LEU A 307 -2.27 -17.22 -5.68
N TYR A 308 -2.70 -16.72 -4.52
CA TYR A 308 -3.75 -17.37 -3.74
C TYR A 308 -5.07 -17.48 -4.51
N GLU A 309 -5.52 -16.39 -5.11
CA GLU A 309 -6.76 -16.37 -5.89
C GLU A 309 -6.67 -17.28 -7.13
N LEU A 310 -5.53 -17.31 -7.81
CA LEU A 310 -5.30 -18.23 -8.92
C LEU A 310 -5.26 -19.69 -8.46
N ALA A 311 -4.69 -19.98 -7.29
CA ALA A 311 -4.66 -21.32 -6.70
C ALA A 311 -6.07 -21.79 -6.28
N ALA A 312 -6.88 -20.89 -5.72
CA ALA A 312 -8.26 -21.17 -5.33
C ALA A 312 -9.22 -21.28 -6.52
N ASN A 313 -8.89 -20.68 -7.67
CA ASN A 313 -9.75 -20.59 -8.85
C ASN A 313 -9.12 -21.27 -10.07
N ARG A 314 -9.04 -22.60 -10.06
CA ARG A 314 -8.38 -23.41 -11.12
C ARG A 314 -8.79 -23.04 -12.54
N ARG A 315 -10.07 -22.74 -12.78
CA ARG A 315 -10.57 -22.34 -14.10
C ARG A 315 -9.92 -21.03 -14.59
N VAL A 316 -9.79 -20.06 -13.71
CA VAL A 316 -9.12 -18.77 -14.00
C VAL A 316 -7.64 -19.01 -14.26
N GLN A 317 -6.98 -19.83 -13.42
CA GLN A 317 -5.58 -20.19 -13.59
C GLN A 317 -5.30 -20.84 -14.95
N LEU A 318 -6.13 -21.78 -15.39
CA LEU A 318 -6.00 -22.45 -16.69
C LEU A 318 -6.17 -21.48 -17.86
N LYS A 319 -7.15 -20.58 -17.78
CA LYS A 319 -7.39 -19.58 -18.81
C LYS A 319 -6.21 -18.58 -18.90
N LEU A 320 -5.69 -18.15 -17.75
CA LEU A 320 -4.53 -17.31 -17.69
C LEU A 320 -3.29 -18.00 -18.27
N ARG A 321 -3.10 -19.29 -17.98
CA ARG A 321 -1.98 -20.07 -18.53
C ARG A 321 -2.04 -20.15 -20.05
N GLN A 322 -3.22 -20.33 -20.65
CA GLN A 322 -3.36 -20.35 -22.11
C GLN A 322 -2.89 -19.04 -22.76
N GLU A 323 -3.21 -17.90 -22.16
CA GLU A 323 -2.73 -16.60 -22.66
C GLU A 323 -1.20 -16.47 -22.53
N ILE A 324 -0.66 -16.84 -21.37
CA ILE A 324 0.78 -16.78 -21.08
C ILE A 324 1.55 -17.75 -21.97
N ASP A 325 1.11 -18.99 -22.11
CA ASP A 325 1.75 -20.01 -22.91
C ASP A 325 1.88 -19.56 -24.37
N LYS A 326 0.82 -19.00 -24.94
CA LYS A 326 0.82 -18.47 -26.28
C LYS A 326 1.89 -17.37 -26.43
N ALA A 327 1.98 -16.43 -25.50
CA ALA A 327 2.95 -15.35 -25.57
C ALA A 327 4.40 -15.84 -25.50
N PHE A 328 4.69 -16.83 -24.66
CA PHE A 328 6.01 -17.44 -24.58
C PHE A 328 6.36 -18.26 -25.82
N ASP A 329 5.41 -19.06 -26.33
CA ASP A 329 5.63 -19.93 -27.50
C ASP A 329 5.85 -19.12 -28.79
N GLU A 330 5.24 -17.93 -28.91
CA GLU A 330 5.43 -16.98 -30.01
C GLU A 330 6.75 -16.17 -29.91
N ASN A 331 7.47 -16.24 -28.79
CA ASN A 331 8.67 -15.44 -28.51
C ASN A 331 9.86 -16.27 -27.98
N ASP A 332 10.12 -17.44 -28.57
CA ASP A 332 11.28 -18.30 -28.27
C ASP A 332 11.45 -18.61 -26.78
N ASN A 333 10.34 -18.89 -26.05
CA ASN A 333 10.29 -19.12 -24.60
C ASN A 333 10.78 -17.94 -23.74
N THR A 334 10.73 -16.73 -24.24
CA THR A 334 10.93 -15.49 -23.52
C THR A 334 9.62 -14.69 -23.44
N LEU A 335 9.57 -13.70 -22.57
CA LEU A 335 8.41 -12.81 -22.49
C LEU A 335 8.89 -11.36 -22.61
N PRO A 336 9.00 -10.80 -23.82
CA PRO A 336 9.43 -9.41 -24.02
C PRO A 336 8.50 -8.41 -23.32
N TYR A 337 9.05 -7.23 -22.97
CA TYR A 337 8.28 -6.15 -22.31
C TYR A 337 6.98 -5.82 -23.03
N GLU A 338 7.02 -5.70 -24.35
CA GLU A 338 5.87 -5.36 -25.19
C GLU A 338 4.80 -6.46 -25.16
N GLU A 339 5.21 -7.73 -25.12
CA GLU A 339 4.27 -8.85 -25.06
C GLU A 339 3.60 -8.96 -23.68
N LEU A 340 4.38 -8.77 -22.58
CA LEU A 340 3.79 -8.70 -21.24
C LEU A 340 2.70 -7.62 -21.14
N GLN A 341 2.88 -6.48 -21.82
CA GLN A 341 1.87 -5.40 -21.82
C GLN A 341 0.60 -5.75 -22.63
N LYS A 342 0.63 -6.77 -23.48
CA LYS A 342 -0.52 -7.22 -24.28
C LYS A 342 -1.34 -8.32 -23.58
N LEU A 343 -0.88 -8.87 -22.45
CA LEU A 343 -1.58 -9.93 -21.72
C LEU A 343 -2.80 -9.36 -20.98
N VAL A 344 -3.92 -9.28 -21.69
CA VAL A 344 -5.15 -8.63 -21.18
C VAL A 344 -5.81 -9.40 -20.04
N TYR A 345 -5.73 -10.74 -20.07
CA TYR A 345 -6.30 -11.57 -19.01
C TYR A 345 -5.43 -11.54 -17.74
N LEU A 346 -4.11 -11.49 -17.89
CA LEU A 346 -3.19 -11.25 -16.77
C LEU A 346 -3.46 -9.90 -16.12
N ASP A 347 -3.66 -8.85 -16.92
CA ASP A 347 -3.99 -7.51 -16.39
C ASP A 347 -5.33 -7.52 -15.65
N ALA A 348 -6.33 -8.20 -16.20
CA ALA A 348 -7.63 -8.36 -15.57
C ALA A 348 -7.55 -9.15 -14.25
N ALA A 349 -6.78 -10.24 -14.18
CA ALA A 349 -6.57 -11.02 -12.96
C ALA A 349 -5.81 -10.22 -11.89
N PHE A 350 -4.79 -9.46 -12.30
CA PHE A 350 -4.05 -8.56 -11.43
C PHE A 350 -4.95 -7.46 -10.83
N ASN A 351 -5.79 -6.83 -11.64
CA ASN A 351 -6.72 -5.80 -11.18
C ASN A 351 -7.79 -6.38 -10.25
N GLU A 352 -8.28 -7.60 -10.52
CA GLU A 352 -9.27 -8.26 -9.66
C GLU A 352 -8.66 -8.65 -8.30
N ALA A 353 -7.40 -9.10 -8.26
CA ALA A 353 -6.70 -9.34 -7.01
C ALA A 353 -6.52 -8.04 -6.20
N LEU A 354 -6.16 -6.93 -6.86
CA LEU A 354 -6.09 -5.61 -6.24
C LEU A 354 -7.45 -5.09 -5.74
N ARG A 355 -8.52 -5.45 -6.41
CA ARG A 355 -9.88 -5.12 -5.97
C ARG A 355 -10.24 -5.86 -4.68
N LEU A 356 -10.03 -7.17 -4.65
CA LEU A 356 -10.33 -7.99 -3.49
C LEU A 356 -9.38 -7.73 -2.32
N HIS A 357 -8.10 -7.55 -2.60
CA HIS A 357 -7.04 -7.48 -1.60
C HIS A 357 -6.13 -6.26 -1.83
N PRO A 358 -6.68 -5.02 -1.77
CA PRO A 358 -5.84 -3.84 -1.92
C PRO A 358 -4.79 -3.80 -0.79
N PRO A 359 -3.49 -3.66 -1.09
CA PRO A 359 -2.45 -3.61 -0.05
C PRO A 359 -2.70 -2.53 1.00
N VAL A 360 -3.24 -1.40 0.55
CA VAL A 360 -3.68 -0.30 1.41
C VAL A 360 -5.20 -0.26 1.39
N GLY A 361 -5.85 -0.74 2.43
CA GLY A 361 -7.32 -0.85 2.50
C GLY A 361 -8.06 0.48 2.68
N SER A 362 -7.35 1.59 2.95
CA SER A 362 -7.94 2.93 3.04
C SER A 362 -6.93 4.03 2.75
N LEU A 363 -7.32 5.04 1.97
CA LEU A 363 -6.57 6.28 1.81
C LEU A 363 -7.06 7.31 2.83
N ARG A 364 -6.13 8.00 3.47
CA ARG A 364 -6.42 8.99 4.50
C ARG A 364 -5.84 10.33 4.10
N LYS A 365 -6.72 11.33 3.94
CA LYS A 365 -6.37 12.71 3.60
C LYS A 365 -6.63 13.63 4.77
N VAL A 366 -5.92 14.73 4.81
CA VAL A 366 -6.19 15.82 5.77
C VAL A 366 -6.75 17.01 4.98
N CYS A 367 -7.81 17.61 5.50
CA CYS A 367 -8.27 18.90 5.01
C CYS A 367 -7.19 19.95 5.36
N THR A 368 -6.52 20.49 4.35
CA THR A 368 -5.42 21.46 4.50
C THR A 368 -5.85 22.91 4.37
N LYS A 369 -7.08 23.12 3.87
CA LYS A 369 -7.76 24.40 3.78
C LYS A 369 -9.26 24.14 3.88
N ALA A 370 -9.96 24.89 4.72
CA ALA A 370 -11.39 24.71 4.95
C ALA A 370 -12.18 24.52 3.64
N TYR A 371 -13.02 23.50 3.62
CA TYR A 371 -13.81 23.09 2.46
C TYR A 371 -15.29 23.04 2.83
N THR A 372 -16.16 23.70 2.05
CA THR A 372 -17.59 23.68 2.29
C THR A 372 -18.22 22.46 1.60
N TYR A 373 -18.74 21.54 2.41
CA TYR A 373 -19.60 20.47 1.89
C TYR A 373 -20.99 21.01 1.63
N THR A 374 -21.45 20.88 0.39
CA THR A 374 -22.80 21.22 -0.03
C THR A 374 -23.55 19.91 -0.32
N PRO A 375 -24.61 19.57 0.42
CA PRO A 375 -25.40 18.38 0.18
C PRO A 375 -26.17 18.48 -1.15
N LYS A 376 -26.57 17.34 -1.71
CA LYS A 376 -27.57 17.26 -2.78
C LYS A 376 -28.97 17.54 -2.23
N GLU A 377 -29.92 17.83 -3.11
CA GLU A 377 -31.30 18.17 -2.72
C GLU A 377 -32.02 17.05 -1.94
N ASP A 378 -31.65 15.79 -2.20
CA ASP A 378 -32.22 14.59 -1.57
C ASP A 378 -31.54 14.24 -0.25
N GLU A 379 -30.51 14.96 0.18
CA GLU A 379 -29.80 14.67 1.43
C GLU A 379 -30.40 15.45 2.62
N MET A 380 -30.65 14.75 3.71
CA MET A 380 -31.03 15.38 4.99
C MET A 380 -29.86 16.02 5.75
N ILE A 381 -28.64 16.01 5.18
CA ILE A 381 -27.44 16.60 5.75
C ILE A 381 -27.49 18.11 5.51
N LYS A 382 -27.14 18.89 6.53
CA LYS A 382 -26.98 20.36 6.37
C LYS A 382 -25.63 20.65 5.73
N SER A 383 -25.54 21.75 4.95
CA SER A 383 -24.25 22.29 4.53
C SER A 383 -23.35 22.55 5.75
N PHE A 384 -22.10 22.14 5.69
CA PHE A 384 -21.15 22.34 6.77
C PHE A 384 -19.72 22.50 6.25
N ILE A 385 -18.87 23.07 7.07
CA ILE A 385 -17.44 23.22 6.76
C ILE A 385 -16.70 22.00 7.25
N ILE A 386 -15.94 21.35 6.34
CA ILE A 386 -14.88 20.43 6.67
C ILE A 386 -13.69 21.30 7.08
N GLU A 387 -13.42 21.33 8.38
CA GLU A 387 -12.45 22.23 8.98
C GLU A 387 -11.01 21.79 8.65
N GLU A 388 -10.08 22.74 8.64
CA GLU A 388 -8.65 22.46 8.48
C GLU A 388 -8.18 21.49 9.58
N GLY A 389 -7.39 20.47 9.19
CA GLY A 389 -6.95 19.41 10.08
C GLY A 389 -7.90 18.21 10.18
N MET A 390 -9.15 18.31 9.65
CA MET A 390 -10.07 17.18 9.65
C MET A 390 -9.58 16.07 8.75
N ILE A 391 -9.64 14.83 9.25
CA ILE A 391 -9.25 13.64 8.50
C ILE A 391 -10.42 13.16 7.65
N VAL A 392 -10.14 12.86 6.40
CA VAL A 392 -11.07 12.26 5.43
C VAL A 392 -10.53 10.91 4.99
N ILE A 393 -11.37 9.87 5.08
CA ILE A 393 -11.02 8.48 4.79
C ILE A 393 -11.76 8.04 3.52
N LEU A 394 -11.02 7.48 2.57
CA LEU A 394 -11.55 6.74 1.43
C LEU A 394 -11.35 5.26 1.74
N SER A 395 -12.42 4.53 2.04
CA SER A 395 -12.36 3.10 2.35
C SER A 395 -12.27 2.30 1.04
N LEU A 396 -11.06 2.00 0.58
CA LEU A 396 -10.86 1.22 -0.65
C LEU A 396 -11.45 -0.18 -0.51
N TYR A 397 -11.22 -0.83 0.65
CA TYR A 397 -11.73 -2.16 0.91
C TYR A 397 -13.26 -2.22 0.90
N GLY A 398 -13.95 -1.19 1.42
CA GLY A 398 -15.41 -1.07 1.36
C GLY A 398 -15.91 -0.72 -0.05
N LEU A 399 -15.25 0.22 -0.72
CA LEU A 399 -15.62 0.70 -2.05
C LEU A 399 -15.45 -0.39 -3.13
N HIS A 400 -14.32 -1.12 -3.09
CA HIS A 400 -14.02 -2.19 -4.03
C HIS A 400 -14.91 -3.42 -3.86
N ARG A 401 -15.65 -3.53 -2.75
CA ARG A 401 -16.64 -4.58 -2.47
C ARG A 401 -18.08 -4.07 -2.43
N ASP A 402 -18.33 -2.85 -2.87
CA ASP A 402 -19.69 -2.33 -2.91
C ASP A 402 -20.48 -3.00 -4.05
N PRO A 403 -21.59 -3.74 -3.74
CA PRO A 403 -22.39 -4.42 -4.74
C PRO A 403 -23.05 -3.47 -5.75
N LYS A 404 -23.15 -2.19 -5.43
CA LYS A 404 -23.61 -1.14 -6.35
C LYS A 404 -22.72 -1.03 -7.57
N TYR A 405 -21.41 -1.29 -7.44
CA TYR A 405 -20.42 -1.12 -8.50
C TYR A 405 -19.86 -2.46 -9.01
N PHE A 406 -19.82 -3.48 -8.14
CA PHE A 406 -19.24 -4.77 -8.45
C PHE A 406 -20.24 -5.90 -8.13
N THR A 407 -20.83 -6.51 -9.16
CA THR A 407 -21.70 -7.69 -8.98
C THR A 407 -20.89 -8.84 -8.40
N ASP A 408 -21.48 -9.61 -7.46
CA ASP A 408 -20.79 -10.67 -6.73
C ASP A 408 -19.42 -10.19 -6.18
N PRO A 409 -19.44 -9.19 -5.28
CA PRO A 409 -18.23 -8.45 -4.94
C PRO A 409 -17.14 -9.28 -4.24
N ASP A 410 -17.50 -10.41 -3.63
CA ASP A 410 -16.56 -11.30 -2.93
C ASP A 410 -16.00 -12.43 -3.81
N CYS A 411 -16.46 -12.53 -5.06
CA CYS A 411 -15.96 -13.52 -6.01
C CYS A 411 -14.79 -12.98 -6.84
N PHE A 412 -13.75 -13.81 -7.03
CA PHE A 412 -12.64 -13.52 -7.94
C PHE A 412 -13.05 -13.74 -9.40
N LYS A 413 -13.37 -12.67 -10.12
CA LYS A 413 -13.88 -12.69 -11.50
C LYS A 413 -13.09 -11.69 -12.36
N PRO A 414 -11.94 -12.07 -12.94
CA PRO A 414 -11.15 -11.20 -13.81
C PRO A 414 -11.93 -10.62 -14.99
N GLU A 415 -12.92 -11.38 -15.49
CA GLU A 415 -13.74 -11.01 -16.64
C GLU A 415 -14.41 -9.64 -16.49
N ARG A 416 -14.70 -9.19 -15.26
CA ARG A 416 -15.26 -7.84 -15.03
C ARG A 416 -14.38 -6.70 -15.54
N PHE A 417 -13.07 -6.93 -15.59
CA PHE A 417 -12.12 -5.94 -16.12
C PHE A 417 -11.89 -6.06 -17.63
N LEU A 418 -12.29 -7.19 -18.26
CA LEU A 418 -12.26 -7.36 -19.72
C LEU A 418 -13.44 -6.66 -20.38
N ASP A 419 -14.63 -6.78 -19.77
CA ASP A 419 -15.89 -6.30 -20.33
C ASP A 419 -16.20 -4.84 -19.97
N ALA A 420 -15.43 -4.25 -19.04
CA ALA A 420 -15.63 -2.90 -18.57
C ALA A 420 -15.33 -1.88 -19.67
N LYS A 421 -16.28 -0.96 -19.92
CA LYS A 421 -16.00 0.23 -20.72
C LYS A 421 -14.90 1.04 -20.03
N LYS A 422 -14.03 1.66 -20.81
CA LYS A 422 -13.03 2.60 -20.29
C LYS A 422 -13.73 3.59 -19.34
N ASP A 423 -13.19 3.76 -18.15
CA ASP A 423 -13.75 4.61 -17.08
C ASP A 423 -14.97 4.08 -16.30
N SER A 424 -15.48 2.87 -16.55
CA SER A 424 -16.62 2.30 -15.80
C SER A 424 -16.37 2.22 -14.29
N PHE A 425 -15.11 1.99 -13.91
CA PHE A 425 -14.70 1.86 -12.51
C PHE A 425 -13.92 3.08 -11.97
N LYS A 426 -13.92 4.21 -12.70
CA LYS A 426 -13.21 5.41 -12.28
C LYS A 426 -13.76 5.93 -10.95
N TYR A 427 -12.88 6.24 -10.02
CA TYR A 427 -13.17 6.67 -8.64
C TYR A 427 -13.89 5.64 -7.77
N VAL A 428 -14.11 4.42 -8.27
CA VAL A 428 -14.60 3.28 -7.47
C VAL A 428 -13.56 2.16 -7.35
N PHE A 429 -12.67 2.02 -8.34
CA PHE A 429 -11.50 1.15 -8.31
C PHE A 429 -10.23 1.99 -8.35
N MET A 430 -9.57 2.13 -7.21
CA MET A 430 -8.44 3.05 -7.02
C MET A 430 -7.31 2.42 -6.19
N PRO A 431 -6.81 1.22 -6.54
CA PRO A 431 -5.82 0.52 -5.72
C PRO A 431 -4.49 1.28 -5.61
N PHE A 432 -4.19 2.15 -6.58
CA PHE A 432 -3.03 3.02 -6.60
C PHE A 432 -3.33 4.48 -6.21
N GLY A 433 -4.54 4.74 -5.71
CA GLY A 433 -5.03 6.09 -5.47
C GLY A 433 -5.37 6.85 -6.75
N GLU A 434 -5.77 8.12 -6.62
CA GLU A 434 -6.17 9.00 -7.71
C GLU A 434 -5.59 10.41 -7.57
N GLY A 435 -5.48 11.11 -8.69
CA GLY A 435 -5.00 12.50 -8.74
C GLY A 435 -3.49 12.63 -8.53
N GLN A 436 -3.06 13.80 -8.09
CA GLN A 436 -1.64 14.14 -7.99
C GLN A 436 -0.86 13.31 -6.94
N ARG A 437 -1.55 12.73 -5.95
CA ARG A 437 -1.01 11.83 -4.93
C ARG A 437 -1.14 10.34 -5.29
N ALA A 438 -1.51 10.01 -6.53
CA ALA A 438 -1.51 8.62 -6.98
C ALA A 438 -0.12 7.98 -6.82
N CYS A 439 -0.07 6.66 -6.71
CA CYS A 439 1.16 5.91 -6.51
C CYS A 439 2.21 6.24 -7.60
N LEU A 440 3.42 6.59 -7.18
CA LEU A 440 4.54 6.88 -8.09
C LEU A 440 5.05 5.60 -8.75
N GLY A 441 5.12 4.51 -7.97
CA GLY A 441 5.63 3.21 -8.39
C GLY A 441 4.60 2.31 -9.09
N GLN A 442 3.40 2.80 -9.47
CA GLN A 442 2.35 1.97 -10.07
C GLN A 442 2.85 1.12 -11.25
N ARG A 443 3.62 1.73 -12.17
CA ARG A 443 4.14 1.01 -13.33
C ARG A 443 5.14 -0.07 -12.93
N PHE A 444 6.05 0.24 -12.02
CA PHE A 444 7.03 -0.71 -11.53
C PHE A 444 6.37 -1.88 -10.78
N GLY A 445 5.51 -1.59 -9.80
CA GLY A 445 4.83 -2.63 -9.02
C GLY A 445 3.96 -3.54 -9.89
N SER A 446 3.22 -2.98 -10.86
CA SER A 446 2.43 -3.78 -11.79
C SER A 446 3.31 -4.67 -12.67
N LEU A 447 4.41 -4.11 -13.19
CA LEU A 447 5.37 -4.84 -14.02
C LEU A 447 6.00 -6.00 -13.27
N GLN A 448 6.51 -5.74 -12.07
CA GLN A 448 7.14 -6.72 -11.18
C GLN A 448 6.20 -7.88 -10.86
N VAL A 449 4.98 -7.61 -10.42
CA VAL A 449 4.03 -8.67 -10.07
C VAL A 449 3.61 -9.49 -11.28
N LYS A 450 3.28 -8.82 -12.39
CA LYS A 450 2.82 -9.52 -13.60
C LYS A 450 3.86 -10.44 -14.19
N ILE A 451 5.13 -10.01 -14.28
CA ILE A 451 6.19 -10.87 -14.84
C ILE A 451 6.45 -12.07 -13.92
N GLY A 452 6.57 -11.87 -12.60
CA GLY A 452 6.78 -12.98 -11.66
C GLY A 452 5.65 -14.01 -11.70
N VAL A 453 4.39 -13.56 -11.76
CA VAL A 453 3.21 -14.44 -11.88
C VAL A 453 3.21 -15.15 -13.23
N ALA A 454 3.55 -14.46 -14.34
CA ALA A 454 3.61 -15.09 -15.66
C ALA A 454 4.61 -16.25 -15.69
N TYR A 455 5.82 -16.06 -15.14
CA TYR A 455 6.83 -17.10 -15.05
C TYR A 455 6.41 -18.27 -14.17
N ILE A 456 5.72 -18.01 -13.04
CA ILE A 456 5.19 -19.08 -12.17
C ILE A 456 4.12 -19.87 -12.93
N ILE A 457 3.12 -19.22 -13.50
CA ILE A 457 1.97 -19.89 -14.15
C ILE A 457 2.39 -20.65 -15.42
N ARG A 458 3.43 -20.19 -16.10
CA ARG A 458 4.05 -20.91 -17.23
C ARG A 458 4.63 -22.26 -16.80
N ASN A 459 5.26 -22.33 -15.62
CA ASN A 459 6.07 -23.47 -15.22
C ASN A 459 5.38 -24.37 -14.20
N PHE A 460 4.41 -23.85 -13.42
CA PHE A 460 3.79 -24.58 -12.32
C PHE A 460 2.26 -24.52 -12.36
N GLU A 461 1.60 -25.62 -11.99
CA GLU A 461 0.23 -25.61 -11.51
C GLU A 461 0.25 -25.33 -10.00
N ILE A 462 -0.51 -24.32 -9.56
CA ILE A 462 -0.57 -23.93 -8.16
C ILE A 462 -1.91 -24.31 -7.53
N SER A 463 -1.88 -24.75 -6.27
CA SER A 463 -3.07 -25.05 -5.49
C SER A 463 -2.95 -24.58 -4.05
N VAL A 464 -4.08 -24.35 -3.38
CA VAL A 464 -4.09 -23.98 -1.96
C VAL A 464 -3.79 -25.21 -1.13
N ASN A 465 -2.77 -25.14 -0.28
CA ASN A 465 -2.39 -26.22 0.62
C ASN A 465 -3.35 -26.31 1.82
N GLY A 466 -3.59 -27.52 2.32
CA GLY A 466 -4.49 -27.79 3.44
C GLY A 466 -4.12 -27.12 4.78
N ASN A 467 -2.88 -26.65 4.92
CA ASN A 467 -2.44 -25.86 6.09
C ASN A 467 -2.93 -24.41 6.07
N THR A 468 -3.51 -23.94 4.96
CA THR A 468 -4.08 -22.61 4.86
C THR A 468 -5.40 -22.53 5.61
N GLN A 469 -5.50 -21.63 6.58
CA GLN A 469 -6.75 -21.39 7.31
C GLN A 469 -7.72 -20.56 6.48
N LEU A 470 -8.93 -21.07 6.27
CA LEU A 470 -10.02 -20.41 5.56
C LEU A 470 -11.21 -20.16 6.49
N PRO A 471 -11.96 -19.07 6.35
CA PRO A 471 -11.68 -17.94 5.46
C PRO A 471 -10.45 -17.14 5.92
N ILE A 472 -9.74 -16.51 4.98
CA ILE A 472 -8.59 -15.66 5.32
C ILE A 472 -9.06 -14.48 6.16
N LYS A 473 -8.41 -14.29 7.33
CA LYS A 473 -8.59 -13.12 8.20
C LYS A 473 -7.36 -12.24 8.09
N TYR A 474 -7.56 -10.92 8.08
CA TYR A 474 -6.45 -9.97 8.02
C TYR A 474 -5.84 -9.69 9.38
N ASP A 475 -4.55 -9.41 9.39
CA ASP A 475 -3.82 -8.98 10.59
C ASP A 475 -4.38 -7.63 11.07
N PRO A 476 -4.83 -7.52 12.33
CA PRO A 476 -5.41 -6.29 12.86
C PRO A 476 -4.39 -5.19 13.17
N VAL A 477 -3.11 -5.52 13.25
CA VAL A 477 -2.03 -4.61 13.65
C VAL A 477 -1.26 -4.09 12.46
N TYR A 478 -1.01 -4.93 11.47
CA TYR A 478 -0.17 -4.56 10.34
C TYR A 478 -0.78 -3.43 9.51
N ILE A 479 0.08 -2.57 8.96
CA ILE A 479 -0.37 -1.37 8.22
C ILE A 479 -0.95 -1.71 6.85
N LEU A 480 -0.44 -2.77 6.21
CA LEU A 480 -0.94 -3.28 4.94
C LEU A 480 -1.93 -4.42 5.17
N THR A 481 -2.68 -4.75 4.14
CA THR A 481 -3.61 -5.87 4.15
C THR A 481 -2.83 -7.19 4.04
N LEU A 482 -2.57 -7.83 5.18
CA LEU A 482 -1.89 -9.13 5.24
C LEU A 482 -2.79 -10.16 5.91
N PRO A 483 -2.69 -11.45 5.55
CA PRO A 483 -3.32 -12.52 6.31
C PRO A 483 -2.73 -12.58 7.73
N LYS A 484 -3.58 -12.86 8.71
CA LYS A 484 -3.16 -13.08 10.09
C LYS A 484 -2.35 -14.38 10.22
N GLU A 485 -2.80 -15.42 9.52
CA GLU A 485 -2.13 -16.72 9.48
C GLU A 485 -1.49 -16.94 8.11
N PRO A 486 -0.39 -17.68 8.01
CA PRO A 486 0.28 -17.92 6.74
C PRO A 486 -0.64 -18.61 5.72
N VAL A 487 -0.61 -18.14 4.49
CA VAL A 487 -1.19 -18.84 3.33
C VAL A 487 -0.12 -19.73 2.73
N TRP A 488 -0.43 -21.01 2.63
CA TRP A 488 0.43 -22.02 2.05
C TRP A 488 -0.07 -22.41 0.66
N LEU A 489 0.84 -22.46 -0.31
CA LEU A 489 0.56 -22.86 -1.68
C LEU A 489 1.46 -24.01 -2.09
N ASP A 490 0.88 -24.97 -2.81
CA ASP A 490 1.61 -26.07 -3.45
C ASP A 490 1.91 -25.70 -4.90
N PHE A 491 3.12 -26.08 -5.35
CA PHE A 491 3.60 -25.85 -6.71
C PHE A 491 3.91 -27.19 -7.35
N LYS A 492 3.17 -27.57 -8.39
CA LYS A 492 3.40 -28.75 -9.18
C LYS A 492 4.03 -28.36 -10.50
N LYS A 493 5.28 -28.80 -10.76
CA LYS A 493 5.94 -28.56 -12.04
C LYS A 493 5.17 -29.18 -13.19
N ILE A 494 5.05 -28.43 -14.29
CA ILE A 494 4.36 -28.84 -15.51
C ILE A 494 5.25 -28.70 -16.75
N ARG A 495 6.36 -28.00 -16.64
CA ARG A 495 7.38 -27.82 -17.70
C ARG A 495 8.80 -27.87 -17.15
#